data_5363182b91f5804415284125de17cb3c
#
_entry.id   5363182b91f5804415284125de17cb3c
#
_cell.length_a   1.000
_cell.length_b   1.000
_cell.length_c   1.000
_cell.angle_alpha   90.00
_cell.angle_beta   90.00
_cell.angle_gamma   90.00
#
_symmetry.space_group_name_H-M   'P 1'
#
loop_
_entity.id
_entity.type
_entity.pdbx_description
1 polymer ?
#
loop_
_entity_poly.entity_id
_entity_poly.type
_entity_poly.pdbx_seq_one_letter_code
_entity_poly.pdbx_strand_id
1 'polypeptide(L)'
;MANVDEQKVVVVGGSGFVGSRVCARLRERGCAVTSVSKSGASVEGASSAIGVDLADAANARDAFRDAFAGAECVVSCVGVIGTDDAKMRAGNGDYNVVVVEAAKAAGVRRFVYVSVASVVPDVVGGVAMKGYFEGKTMAEDAIRANFDANEYVIVKPSFIYGGDAFSLTPPRVTKTYGDALAKVLGSGPVKALAAKAPGPIALTLAEPVSVDDVAGACVAGALGMTDGESVVDGTDEIKAFAKKL
;
A
#
# COMPACT_ATOMS: atom_id res chain seq x y z
N MET A 1 -25.03 -9.64 25.46
CA MET A 1 -23.71 -9.31 24.89
C MET A 1 -24.00 -8.36 23.75
N ALA A 2 -23.58 -7.11 23.82
CA ALA A 2 -23.72 -6.18 22.72
C ALA A 2 -22.93 -6.76 21.56
N ASN A 3 -23.55 -6.91 20.38
CA ASN A 3 -22.84 -7.13 19.12
C ASN A 3 -21.92 -5.91 18.95
N VAL A 4 -20.64 -6.09 19.15
CA VAL A 4 -19.64 -5.13 18.67
C VAL A 4 -19.70 -5.31 17.16
N ASP A 5 -20.26 -4.35 16.45
CA ASP A 5 -20.28 -4.38 14.98
C ASP A 5 -18.84 -4.55 14.50
N GLU A 6 -18.57 -5.67 13.83
CA GLU A 6 -17.25 -6.02 13.29
C GLU A 6 -16.87 -4.96 12.24
N GLN A 7 -15.79 -4.22 12.47
CA GLN A 7 -15.37 -3.14 11.57
C GLN A 7 -15.15 -3.68 10.16
N LYS A 8 -15.93 -3.20 9.19
CA LYS A 8 -15.81 -3.61 7.79
C LYS A 8 -14.67 -2.86 7.10
N VAL A 9 -13.71 -3.60 6.57
CA VAL A 9 -12.58 -3.06 5.81
C VAL A 9 -12.51 -3.71 4.44
N VAL A 10 -12.36 -2.92 3.39
CA VAL A 10 -12.18 -3.42 2.03
C VAL A 10 -10.74 -3.22 1.59
N VAL A 11 -10.09 -4.30 1.12
CA VAL A 11 -8.71 -4.28 0.63
C VAL A 11 -8.70 -4.44 -0.88
N VAL A 12 -8.43 -3.36 -1.61
CA VAL A 12 -8.30 -3.39 -3.07
C VAL A 12 -6.86 -3.74 -3.43
N GLY A 13 -6.69 -4.76 -4.28
CA GLY A 13 -5.41 -5.43 -4.48
C GLY A 13 -5.14 -6.49 -3.40
N GLY A 14 -6.19 -7.00 -2.75
CA GLY A 14 -6.10 -7.92 -1.61
C GLY A 14 -5.41 -9.25 -1.92
N SER A 15 -5.43 -9.75 -3.15
CA SER A 15 -4.67 -10.95 -3.56
C SER A 15 -3.20 -10.68 -3.88
N GLY A 16 -2.77 -9.41 -3.82
CA GLY A 16 -1.38 -9.00 -4.09
C GLY A 16 -0.44 -9.27 -2.93
N PHE A 17 0.85 -8.97 -3.15
CA PHE A 17 1.95 -9.22 -2.20
C PHE A 17 1.74 -8.54 -0.84
N VAL A 18 1.41 -7.25 -0.83
CA VAL A 18 1.10 -6.51 0.40
C VAL A 18 -0.34 -6.79 0.84
N GLY A 19 -1.29 -6.73 -0.09
CA GLY A 19 -2.71 -6.83 0.22
C GLY A 19 -3.11 -8.13 0.94
N SER A 20 -2.50 -9.27 0.58
CA SER A 20 -2.76 -10.53 1.26
C SER A 20 -2.33 -10.53 2.73
N ARG A 21 -1.20 -9.89 3.05
CA ARG A 21 -0.75 -9.70 4.44
C ARG A 21 -1.67 -8.75 5.22
N VAL A 22 -2.15 -7.69 4.54
CA VAL A 22 -3.13 -6.77 5.13
C VAL A 22 -4.42 -7.49 5.47
N CYS A 23 -4.97 -8.31 4.55
CA CYS A 23 -6.19 -9.09 4.81
C CYS A 23 -6.04 -10.00 6.03
N ALA A 24 -4.96 -10.79 6.10
CA ALA A 24 -4.71 -11.68 7.22
C ALA A 24 -4.64 -10.93 8.56
N ARG A 25 -3.86 -9.84 8.62
CA ARG A 25 -3.70 -9.04 9.85
C ARG A 25 -4.98 -8.32 10.29
N LEU A 26 -5.77 -7.79 9.36
CA LEU A 26 -7.07 -7.19 9.69
C LEU A 26 -8.02 -8.24 10.31
N ARG A 27 -8.02 -9.46 9.77
CA ARG A 27 -8.81 -10.56 10.34
C ARG A 27 -8.38 -10.93 11.76
N GLU A 28 -7.07 -10.98 12.01
CA GLU A 28 -6.51 -11.21 13.36
C GLU A 28 -6.97 -10.13 14.36
N ARG A 29 -7.31 -8.93 13.87
CA ARG A 29 -7.85 -7.82 14.66
C ARG A 29 -9.37 -7.79 14.76
N GLY A 30 -10.05 -8.84 14.28
CA GLY A 30 -11.50 -8.98 14.36
C GLY A 30 -12.26 -8.16 13.34
N CYS A 31 -11.65 -7.73 12.22
CA CYS A 31 -12.33 -7.01 11.16
C CYS A 31 -13.07 -7.95 10.21
N ALA A 32 -14.21 -7.51 9.67
CA ALA A 32 -14.83 -8.09 8.50
C ALA A 32 -14.10 -7.62 7.24
N VAL A 33 -13.34 -8.50 6.60
CA VAL A 33 -12.47 -8.14 5.48
C VAL A 33 -13.06 -8.58 4.15
N THR A 34 -13.22 -7.64 3.22
CA THR A 34 -13.52 -7.93 1.82
C THR A 34 -12.27 -7.70 0.96
N SER A 35 -11.81 -8.76 0.28
CA SER A 35 -10.70 -8.66 -0.68
C SER A 35 -11.25 -8.34 -2.06
N VAL A 36 -10.73 -7.30 -2.71
CA VAL A 36 -11.02 -6.99 -4.11
C VAL A 36 -9.76 -7.14 -4.93
N SER A 37 -9.83 -7.90 -6.01
CA SER A 37 -8.72 -8.09 -6.95
C SER A 37 -9.25 -8.38 -8.36
N LYS A 38 -8.37 -8.29 -9.38
CA LYS A 38 -8.78 -8.58 -10.75
C LYS A 38 -9.34 -9.99 -10.92
N SER A 39 -8.76 -10.98 -10.25
CA SER A 39 -9.18 -12.39 -10.36
C SER A 39 -10.36 -12.77 -9.45
N GLY A 40 -10.64 -11.98 -8.42
CA GLY A 40 -11.61 -12.36 -7.38
C GLY A 40 -11.18 -13.59 -6.57
N ALA A 41 -9.89 -13.95 -6.60
CA ALA A 41 -9.40 -15.12 -5.90
C ALA A 41 -9.57 -14.97 -4.38
N SER A 42 -9.93 -16.07 -3.72
CA SER A 42 -9.99 -16.13 -2.25
C SER A 42 -8.61 -15.84 -1.65
N VAL A 43 -8.62 -15.10 -0.55
CA VAL A 43 -7.42 -14.70 0.18
C VAL A 43 -7.58 -15.08 1.64
N GLU A 44 -6.52 -15.61 2.24
CA GLU A 44 -6.50 -15.88 3.67
C GLU A 44 -6.82 -14.62 4.47
N GLY A 45 -7.69 -14.75 5.46
CA GLY A 45 -8.16 -13.63 6.28
C GLY A 45 -9.30 -12.81 5.68
N ALA A 46 -9.63 -12.95 4.40
CA ALA A 46 -10.80 -12.29 3.83
C ALA A 46 -12.08 -13.10 4.06
N SER A 47 -13.13 -12.42 4.53
CA SER A 47 -14.47 -13.01 4.69
C SER A 47 -15.19 -13.15 3.34
N SER A 48 -14.84 -12.31 2.36
CA SER A 48 -15.34 -12.36 0.99
C SER A 48 -14.27 -11.89 0.00
N ALA A 49 -14.40 -12.36 -1.26
CA ALA A 49 -13.51 -11.99 -2.35
C ALA A 49 -14.32 -11.60 -3.59
N ILE A 50 -13.98 -10.47 -4.20
CA ILE A 50 -14.71 -9.89 -5.33
C ILE A 50 -13.75 -9.65 -6.49
N GLY A 51 -14.16 -10.05 -7.70
CA GLY A 51 -13.43 -9.79 -8.94
C GLY A 51 -13.81 -8.45 -9.54
N VAL A 52 -12.83 -7.54 -9.71
CA VAL A 52 -13.03 -6.23 -10.35
C VAL A 52 -11.86 -5.94 -11.27
N ASP A 53 -12.13 -5.71 -12.56
CA ASP A 53 -11.13 -5.20 -13.51
C ASP A 53 -11.13 -3.67 -13.49
N LEU A 54 -10.11 -3.08 -12.89
CA LEU A 54 -9.95 -1.62 -12.79
C LEU A 54 -9.67 -0.94 -14.15
N ALA A 55 -9.36 -1.70 -15.19
CA ALA A 55 -9.24 -1.17 -16.55
C ALA A 55 -10.61 -0.77 -17.13
N ASP A 56 -11.69 -1.36 -16.63
CA ASP A 56 -13.07 -0.96 -16.92
C ASP A 56 -13.61 -0.10 -15.79
N ALA A 57 -13.34 1.20 -15.87
CA ALA A 57 -13.67 2.15 -14.81
C ALA A 57 -15.18 2.25 -14.52
N ALA A 58 -16.06 2.03 -15.51
CA ALA A 58 -17.51 2.10 -15.32
C ALA A 58 -17.99 0.92 -14.48
N ASN A 59 -17.65 -0.30 -14.90
CA ASN A 59 -17.99 -1.52 -14.15
C ASN A 59 -17.31 -1.55 -12.78
N ALA A 60 -16.09 -1.00 -12.65
CA ALA A 60 -15.41 -0.90 -11.37
C ALA A 60 -16.16 0.00 -10.38
N ARG A 61 -16.65 1.18 -10.81
CA ARG A 61 -17.45 2.06 -9.95
C ARG A 61 -18.75 1.42 -9.47
N ASP A 62 -19.42 0.67 -10.35
CA ASP A 62 -20.65 -0.03 -9.98
C ASP A 62 -20.38 -1.16 -8.97
N ALA A 63 -19.34 -1.97 -9.19
CA ALA A 63 -18.93 -3.01 -8.26
C ALA A 63 -18.48 -2.44 -6.89
N PHE A 64 -17.82 -1.29 -6.88
CA PHE A 64 -17.40 -0.62 -5.65
C PHE A 64 -18.55 -0.03 -4.85
N ARG A 65 -19.65 0.38 -5.49
CA ARG A 65 -20.85 0.84 -4.77
C ARG A 65 -21.32 -0.19 -3.76
N ASP A 66 -21.38 -1.46 -4.17
CA ASP A 66 -21.80 -2.54 -3.29
C ASP A 66 -20.69 -2.99 -2.34
N ALA A 67 -19.46 -3.12 -2.83
CA ALA A 67 -18.32 -3.54 -2.03
C ALA A 67 -18.01 -2.59 -0.87
N PHE A 68 -18.10 -1.26 -1.13
CA PHE A 68 -17.78 -0.22 -0.13
C PHE A 68 -18.98 0.17 0.74
N ALA A 69 -20.20 -0.31 0.44
CA ALA A 69 -21.36 -0.02 1.26
C ALA A 69 -21.13 -0.44 2.73
N GLY A 70 -21.21 0.54 3.65
CA GLY A 70 -20.96 0.33 5.07
C GLY A 70 -19.53 0.02 5.46
N ALA A 71 -18.56 0.15 4.54
CA ALA A 71 -17.15 0.01 4.88
C ALA A 71 -16.65 1.24 5.67
N GLU A 72 -15.94 1.00 6.76
CA GLU A 72 -15.31 2.05 7.54
C GLU A 72 -13.98 2.52 6.94
N CYS A 73 -13.28 1.61 6.30
CA CYS A 73 -11.99 1.89 5.66
C CYS A 73 -11.84 1.13 4.35
N VAL A 74 -11.18 1.78 3.39
CA VAL A 74 -10.65 1.15 2.18
C VAL A 74 -9.13 1.22 2.24
N VAL A 75 -8.47 0.08 2.03
CA VAL A 75 -7.02 -0.02 1.88
C VAL A 75 -6.70 -0.34 0.42
N SER A 76 -6.02 0.56 -0.29
CA SER A 76 -5.57 0.29 -1.65
C SER A 76 -4.09 -0.14 -1.67
N CYS A 77 -3.89 -1.38 -2.10
CA CYS A 77 -2.59 -1.98 -2.39
C CYS A 77 -2.38 -2.16 -3.90
N VAL A 78 -3.12 -1.39 -4.72
CA VAL A 78 -3.04 -1.48 -6.18
C VAL A 78 -1.77 -0.81 -6.69
N GLY A 79 -1.04 -1.53 -7.53
CA GLY A 79 0.14 -1.01 -8.20
C GLY A 79 0.63 -1.96 -9.29
N VAL A 80 1.23 -1.38 -10.32
CA VAL A 80 1.80 -2.10 -11.46
C VAL A 80 3.25 -1.66 -11.65
N ILE A 81 4.15 -2.63 -11.73
CA ILE A 81 5.56 -2.44 -12.10
C ILE A 81 5.80 -3.19 -13.39
N GLY A 82 6.47 -2.56 -14.33
CA GLY A 82 6.76 -3.14 -15.65
C GLY A 82 7.71 -2.26 -16.45
N THR A 83 7.68 -2.41 -17.76
CA THR A 83 8.51 -1.65 -18.72
C THR A 83 7.70 -0.68 -19.59
N ASP A 84 6.38 -0.70 -19.48
CA ASP A 84 5.46 0.14 -20.24
C ASP A 84 4.97 1.28 -19.34
N ASP A 85 5.44 2.49 -19.58
CA ASP A 85 5.12 3.67 -18.77
C ASP A 85 3.62 4.00 -18.79
N ALA A 86 2.92 3.79 -19.90
CA ALA A 86 1.47 4.05 -19.98
C ALA A 86 0.69 3.09 -19.08
N LYS A 87 1.06 1.79 -19.08
CA LYS A 87 0.45 0.80 -18.20
C LYS A 87 0.80 1.03 -16.75
N MET A 88 2.03 1.46 -16.46
CA MET A 88 2.43 1.80 -15.09
C MET A 88 1.67 3.03 -14.59
N ARG A 89 1.51 4.06 -15.43
CA ARG A 89 0.73 5.26 -15.07
C ARG A 89 -0.73 4.90 -14.81
N ALA A 90 -1.37 4.17 -15.68
CA ALA A 90 -2.75 3.73 -15.50
C ALA A 90 -2.91 2.88 -14.23
N GLY A 91 -2.06 1.87 -14.06
CA GLY A 91 -2.15 0.92 -12.93
C GLY A 91 -1.84 1.53 -11.57
N ASN A 92 -1.01 2.57 -11.49
CA ASN A 92 -0.68 3.24 -10.23
C ASN A 92 -1.51 4.52 -10.00
N GLY A 93 -1.97 5.19 -11.08
CA GLY A 93 -2.73 6.43 -11.05
C GLY A 93 -4.22 6.20 -11.32
N ASP A 94 -4.59 6.07 -12.60
CA ASP A 94 -5.99 6.06 -13.03
C ASP A 94 -6.85 5.06 -12.25
N TYR A 95 -6.33 3.85 -11.98
CA TYR A 95 -7.04 2.82 -11.22
C TYR A 95 -7.26 3.22 -9.77
N ASN A 96 -6.26 3.81 -9.11
CA ASN A 96 -6.39 4.27 -7.75
C ASN A 96 -7.30 5.49 -7.63
N VAL A 97 -7.32 6.40 -8.60
CA VAL A 97 -8.27 7.52 -8.65
C VAL A 97 -9.71 6.99 -8.64
N VAL A 98 -10.02 5.97 -9.46
CA VAL A 98 -11.35 5.32 -9.45
C VAL A 98 -11.70 4.74 -8.06
N VAL A 99 -10.74 4.08 -7.40
CA VAL A 99 -10.94 3.53 -6.05
C VAL A 99 -11.20 4.64 -5.03
N VAL A 100 -10.42 5.72 -5.07
CA VAL A 100 -10.55 6.87 -4.15
C VAL A 100 -11.91 7.55 -4.31
N GLU A 101 -12.30 7.87 -5.55
CA GLU A 101 -13.59 8.50 -5.87
C GLU A 101 -14.77 7.63 -5.43
N ALA A 102 -14.69 6.32 -5.70
CA ALA A 102 -15.73 5.37 -5.30
C ALA A 102 -15.83 5.24 -3.78
N ALA A 103 -14.70 5.22 -3.06
CA ALA A 103 -14.68 5.19 -1.60
C ALA A 103 -15.32 6.45 -1.00
N LYS A 104 -14.98 7.62 -1.53
CA LYS A 104 -15.61 8.90 -1.10
C LYS A 104 -17.10 8.92 -1.38
N ALA A 105 -17.53 8.50 -2.57
CA ALA A 105 -18.94 8.44 -2.95
C ALA A 105 -19.75 7.47 -2.07
N ALA A 106 -19.15 6.39 -1.59
CA ALA A 106 -19.77 5.43 -0.67
C ALA A 106 -19.77 5.89 0.81
N GLY A 107 -19.20 7.05 1.13
CA GLY A 107 -19.11 7.56 2.49
C GLY A 107 -18.10 6.85 3.38
N VAL A 108 -17.11 6.21 2.80
CA VAL A 108 -16.01 5.58 3.54
C VAL A 108 -15.27 6.64 4.36
N ARG A 109 -15.07 6.37 5.64
CA ARG A 109 -14.50 7.36 6.59
C ARG A 109 -12.97 7.42 6.54
N ARG A 110 -12.29 6.33 6.19
CA ARG A 110 -10.82 6.27 6.15
C ARG A 110 -10.32 5.62 4.87
N PHE A 111 -9.21 6.15 4.38
CA PHE A 111 -8.53 5.62 3.21
C PHE A 111 -7.05 5.37 3.50
N VAL A 112 -6.55 4.17 3.21
CA VAL A 112 -5.13 3.84 3.35
C VAL A 112 -4.57 3.48 1.98
N TYR A 113 -3.40 4.01 1.66
CA TYR A 113 -2.78 3.80 0.35
C TYR A 113 -1.31 3.39 0.47
N VAL A 114 -0.91 2.38 -0.30
CA VAL A 114 0.50 2.00 -0.45
C VAL A 114 1.10 2.71 -1.65
N SER A 115 1.88 3.75 -1.38
CA SER A 115 2.59 4.55 -2.38
C SER A 115 4.06 4.11 -2.55
N VAL A 116 4.97 5.06 -2.67
CA VAL A 116 6.41 4.86 -2.79
C VAL A 116 7.16 5.94 -2.01
N ALA A 117 8.27 5.59 -1.38
CA ALA A 117 9.10 6.53 -0.61
C ALA A 117 9.51 7.74 -1.46
N SER A 118 9.40 8.94 -0.89
CA SER A 118 9.62 10.20 -1.61
C SER A 118 11.03 10.34 -2.19
N VAL A 119 12.02 9.71 -1.57
CA VAL A 119 13.41 9.69 -2.07
C VAL A 119 13.58 8.93 -3.40
N VAL A 120 12.67 7.99 -3.72
CA VAL A 120 12.84 7.12 -4.90
C VAL A 120 12.62 7.87 -6.22
N PRO A 121 11.53 8.66 -6.40
CA PRO A 121 11.33 9.46 -7.61
C PRO A 121 12.44 10.47 -7.86
N ASP A 122 12.98 11.08 -6.82
CA ASP A 122 14.06 12.07 -6.92
C ASP A 122 15.33 11.49 -7.54
N VAL A 123 15.55 10.20 -7.34
CA VAL A 123 16.75 9.50 -7.79
C VAL A 123 16.55 8.77 -9.13
N VAL A 124 15.42 8.12 -9.31
CA VAL A 124 15.15 7.20 -10.44
C VAL A 124 14.20 7.81 -11.46
N GLY A 125 13.30 8.68 -11.04
CA GLY A 125 12.18 9.16 -11.86
C GLY A 125 12.57 9.92 -13.13
N GLY A 126 13.76 10.50 -13.18
CA GLY A 126 14.30 11.16 -14.36
C GLY A 126 14.90 10.23 -15.42
N VAL A 127 15.12 8.95 -15.09
CA VAL A 127 15.82 7.97 -15.92
C VAL A 127 14.94 6.80 -16.32
N ALA A 128 14.07 6.34 -15.42
CA ALA A 128 13.21 5.17 -15.63
C ALA A 128 11.92 5.26 -14.81
N MET A 129 10.91 4.48 -15.20
CA MET A 129 9.66 4.32 -14.46
C MET A 129 8.85 5.62 -14.28
N LYS A 130 8.93 6.53 -15.23
CA LYS A 130 8.21 7.82 -15.18
C LYS A 130 6.72 7.62 -14.93
N GLY A 131 6.06 6.75 -15.71
CA GLY A 131 4.64 6.44 -15.56
C GLY A 131 4.28 5.87 -14.19
N TYR A 132 5.18 5.11 -13.56
CA TYR A 132 4.96 4.59 -12.21
C TYR A 132 4.87 5.73 -11.20
N PHE A 133 5.82 6.67 -11.20
CA PHE A 133 5.85 7.76 -10.23
C PHE A 133 4.75 8.79 -10.49
N GLU A 134 4.48 9.13 -11.76
CA GLU A 134 3.34 9.98 -12.13
C GLU A 134 2.04 9.38 -11.61
N GLY A 135 1.82 8.07 -11.81
CA GLY A 135 0.64 7.38 -11.32
C GLY A 135 0.54 7.42 -9.79
N LYS A 136 1.64 7.21 -9.06
CA LYS A 136 1.64 7.30 -7.60
C LYS A 136 1.27 8.71 -7.12
N THR A 137 1.83 9.75 -7.74
CA THR A 137 1.48 11.15 -7.43
C THR A 137 -0.01 11.43 -7.70
N MET A 138 -0.54 11.00 -8.84
CA MET A 138 -1.97 11.16 -9.16
C MET A 138 -2.88 10.55 -8.09
N ALA A 139 -2.55 9.35 -7.62
CA ALA A 139 -3.32 8.69 -6.56
C ALA A 139 -3.23 9.45 -5.22
N GLU A 140 -2.03 9.90 -4.83
CA GLU A 140 -1.83 10.70 -3.62
C GLU A 140 -2.60 12.03 -3.68
N ASP A 141 -2.61 12.70 -4.83
CA ASP A 141 -3.34 13.96 -5.04
C ASP A 141 -4.87 13.74 -4.97
N ALA A 142 -5.37 12.65 -5.58
CA ALA A 142 -6.77 12.29 -5.48
C ALA A 142 -7.19 12.02 -4.02
N ILE A 143 -6.34 11.34 -3.23
CA ILE A 143 -6.61 11.10 -1.80
C ILE A 143 -6.70 12.42 -1.05
N ARG A 144 -5.74 13.31 -1.20
CA ARG A 144 -5.72 14.62 -0.53
C ARG A 144 -6.89 15.54 -0.95
N ALA A 145 -7.38 15.38 -2.18
CA ALA A 145 -8.52 16.14 -2.68
C ALA A 145 -9.87 15.63 -2.14
N ASN A 146 -9.96 14.36 -1.72
CA ASN A 146 -11.20 13.73 -1.32
C ASN A 146 -11.32 13.45 0.19
N PHE A 147 -10.21 13.36 0.93
CA PHE A 147 -10.18 13.02 2.35
C PHE A 147 -9.41 14.08 3.14
N ASP A 148 -9.89 14.40 4.34
CA ASP A 148 -9.18 15.28 5.26
C ASP A 148 -7.93 14.57 5.84
N ALA A 149 -6.96 15.35 6.34
CA ALA A 149 -5.68 14.82 6.80
C ALA A 149 -5.77 13.75 7.90
N ASN A 150 -6.84 13.73 8.67
CA ASN A 150 -7.13 12.73 9.70
C ASN A 150 -7.94 11.52 9.20
N GLU A 151 -8.35 11.53 7.92
CA GLU A 151 -9.16 10.49 7.30
C GLU A 151 -8.34 9.57 6.39
N TYR A 152 -7.06 9.85 6.14
CA TYR A 152 -6.23 8.98 5.32
C TYR A 152 -4.85 8.71 5.92
N VAL A 153 -4.24 7.62 5.45
CA VAL A 153 -2.82 7.33 5.66
C VAL A 153 -2.19 6.90 4.33
N ILE A 154 -1.12 7.60 3.94
CA ILE A 154 -0.30 7.23 2.79
C ILE A 154 0.98 6.58 3.31
N VAL A 155 1.12 5.28 3.11
CA VAL A 155 2.30 4.50 3.47
C VAL A 155 3.25 4.50 2.28
N LYS A 156 4.46 5.04 2.46
CA LYS A 156 5.45 5.27 1.40
C LYS A 156 6.70 4.39 1.61
N PRO A 157 6.63 3.10 1.27
CA PRO A 157 7.76 2.19 1.41
C PRO A 157 8.83 2.47 0.36
N SER A 158 10.09 2.19 0.73
CA SER A 158 11.20 2.02 -0.19
C SER A 158 11.08 0.65 -0.91
N PHE A 159 12.11 -0.15 -0.88
CA PHE A 159 12.06 -1.51 -1.43
C PHE A 159 11.39 -2.48 -0.43
N ILE A 160 10.32 -3.17 -0.86
CA ILE A 160 9.58 -4.12 -0.01
C ILE A 160 10.11 -5.53 -0.24
N TYR A 161 10.44 -6.25 0.85
CA TYR A 161 10.86 -7.65 0.81
C TYR A 161 9.98 -8.55 1.70
N GLY A 162 10.17 -9.86 1.62
CA GLY A 162 9.52 -10.83 2.51
C GLY A 162 8.61 -11.84 1.83
N GLY A 163 8.78 -12.07 0.52
CA GLY A 163 8.10 -13.16 -0.19
C GLY A 163 8.70 -14.54 0.15
N ASP A 164 7.92 -15.60 -0.09
CA ASP A 164 8.37 -16.98 0.09
C ASP A 164 9.29 -17.46 -1.05
N ALA A 165 9.24 -16.75 -2.20
CA ALA A 165 10.05 -17.04 -3.37
C ALA A 165 10.64 -15.77 -3.99
N PHE A 166 11.81 -15.90 -4.59
CA PHE A 166 12.40 -14.86 -5.41
C PHE A 166 11.62 -14.70 -6.71
N SER A 167 11.33 -13.47 -7.11
CA SER A 167 10.71 -13.15 -8.39
C SER A 167 11.35 -11.91 -9.00
N LEU A 168 11.51 -11.91 -10.32
CA LEU A 168 11.98 -10.73 -11.07
C LEU A 168 10.83 -9.87 -11.56
N THR A 169 9.61 -10.44 -11.68
CA THR A 169 8.45 -9.72 -12.26
C THR A 169 7.17 -10.10 -11.52
N PRO A 170 6.66 -9.28 -10.61
CA PRO A 170 7.34 -8.10 -10.03
C PRO A 170 8.55 -8.50 -9.17
N PRO A 171 9.52 -7.60 -9.00
CA PRO A 171 10.70 -7.90 -8.18
C PRO A 171 10.31 -8.26 -6.75
N ARG A 172 10.72 -9.45 -6.30
CA ARG A 172 10.48 -9.94 -4.94
C ARG A 172 11.74 -10.57 -4.40
N VAL A 173 12.10 -10.23 -3.19
CA VAL A 173 13.24 -10.80 -2.46
C VAL A 173 12.70 -11.63 -1.31
N THR A 174 13.28 -12.82 -1.12
CA THR A 174 12.85 -13.69 -0.03
C THR A 174 13.09 -13.05 1.34
N LYS A 175 12.30 -13.45 2.32
CA LYS A 175 12.39 -12.94 3.68
C LYS A 175 13.82 -13.09 4.23
N THR A 176 14.42 -14.26 4.12
CA THR A 176 15.76 -14.54 4.68
C THR A 176 16.84 -13.64 4.08
N TYR A 177 16.85 -13.45 2.76
CA TYR A 177 17.82 -12.57 2.10
C TYR A 177 17.54 -11.10 2.43
N GLY A 178 16.27 -10.72 2.44
CA GLY A 178 15.84 -9.36 2.78
C GLY A 178 16.19 -8.98 4.22
N ASP A 179 15.98 -9.87 5.18
CA ASP A 179 16.36 -9.66 6.59
C ASP A 179 17.87 -9.45 6.75
N ALA A 180 18.68 -10.25 6.02
CA ALA A 180 20.14 -10.09 6.04
C ALA A 180 20.56 -8.73 5.45
N LEU A 181 19.96 -8.34 4.31
CA LEU A 181 20.21 -7.05 3.66
C LEU A 181 19.77 -5.88 4.54
N ALA A 182 18.57 -5.94 5.12
CA ALA A 182 18.04 -4.92 6.02
C ALA A 182 18.94 -4.75 7.26
N LYS A 183 19.46 -5.83 7.83
CA LYS A 183 20.39 -5.77 8.97
C LYS A 183 21.69 -5.04 8.62
N VAL A 184 22.23 -5.26 7.43
CA VAL A 184 23.47 -4.59 6.97
C VAL A 184 23.18 -3.13 6.67
N LEU A 185 22.17 -2.84 5.83
CA LEU A 185 21.83 -1.48 5.40
C LEU A 185 21.22 -0.64 6.53
N GLY A 186 20.52 -1.25 7.46
CA GLY A 186 19.99 -0.60 8.67
C GLY A 186 21.02 -0.31 9.75
N SER A 187 22.27 -0.74 9.57
CA SER A 187 23.34 -0.47 10.56
C SER A 187 23.70 1.02 10.63
N GLY A 188 24.04 1.50 11.83
CA GLY A 188 24.38 2.90 12.07
C GLY A 188 25.44 3.46 11.11
N PRO A 189 26.56 2.76 10.86
CA PRO A 189 27.59 3.21 9.92
C PRO A 189 27.07 3.36 8.48
N VAL A 190 26.23 2.43 8.00
CA VAL A 190 25.68 2.48 6.64
C VAL A 190 24.63 3.58 6.52
N LYS A 191 23.74 3.74 7.50
CA LYS A 191 22.78 4.87 7.55
C LYS A 191 23.49 6.22 7.57
N ALA A 192 24.57 6.35 8.33
CA ALA A 192 25.37 7.58 8.37
C ALA A 192 26.08 7.87 7.01
N LEU A 193 26.48 6.83 6.27
CA LEU A 193 27.02 6.95 4.94
C LEU A 193 25.91 7.33 3.94
N ALA A 194 24.77 6.68 3.99
CA ALA A 194 23.62 6.96 3.13
C ALA A 194 23.15 8.42 3.27
N ALA A 195 23.09 8.95 4.49
CA ALA A 195 22.70 10.33 4.77
C ALA A 195 23.61 11.39 4.13
N LYS A 196 24.84 11.04 3.81
CA LYS A 196 25.85 11.93 3.18
C LYS A 196 26.09 11.60 1.71
N ALA A 197 25.55 10.52 1.20
CA ALA A 197 25.77 10.05 -0.16
C ALA A 197 24.92 10.83 -1.17
N PRO A 198 25.37 11.02 -2.42
CA PRO A 198 24.52 11.50 -3.51
C PRO A 198 23.31 10.59 -3.71
N GLY A 199 22.18 11.16 -4.17
CA GLY A 199 20.89 10.47 -4.29
C GLY A 199 20.93 9.01 -4.81
N PRO A 200 21.56 8.69 -5.95
CA PRO A 200 21.65 7.31 -6.46
C PRO A 200 22.34 6.34 -5.49
N ILE A 201 23.40 6.78 -4.82
CA ILE A 201 24.12 5.98 -3.83
C ILE A 201 23.29 5.85 -2.55
N ALA A 202 22.68 6.93 -2.09
CA ALA A 202 21.79 6.92 -0.94
C ALA A 202 20.64 5.91 -1.11
N LEU A 203 20.05 5.85 -2.31
CA LEU A 203 18.98 4.89 -2.61
C LEU A 203 19.46 3.43 -2.56
N THR A 204 20.66 3.13 -3.09
CA THR A 204 21.21 1.76 -3.02
C THR A 204 21.57 1.34 -1.60
N LEU A 205 21.81 2.31 -0.72
CA LEU A 205 22.08 2.11 0.70
C LEU A 205 20.81 2.21 1.57
N ALA A 206 19.65 2.54 0.97
CA ALA A 206 18.40 2.63 1.70
C ALA A 206 18.00 1.26 2.27
N GLU A 207 17.67 1.25 3.55
CA GLU A 207 17.21 0.04 4.21
C GLU A 207 15.87 -0.42 3.60
N PRO A 208 15.75 -1.68 3.12
CA PRO A 208 14.49 -2.21 2.66
C PRO A 208 13.53 -2.44 3.83
N VAL A 209 12.23 -2.42 3.55
CA VAL A 209 11.18 -2.64 4.54
C VAL A 209 10.52 -4.00 4.33
N SER A 210 10.20 -4.70 5.42
CA SER A 210 9.49 -5.96 5.32
C SER A 210 8.04 -5.76 4.88
N VAL A 211 7.49 -6.70 4.11
CA VAL A 211 6.07 -6.70 3.76
C VAL A 211 5.18 -6.74 5.00
N ASP A 212 5.66 -7.36 6.07
CA ASP A 212 4.95 -7.44 7.34
C ASP A 212 4.87 -6.09 8.05
N ASP A 213 5.93 -5.27 8.01
CA ASP A 213 5.90 -3.91 8.56
C ASP A 213 5.00 -2.99 7.72
N VAL A 214 5.06 -3.10 6.38
CA VAL A 214 4.16 -2.34 5.49
C VAL A 214 2.71 -2.71 5.75
N ALA A 215 2.40 -4.01 5.86
CA ALA A 215 1.05 -4.47 6.17
C ALA A 215 0.61 -4.00 7.57
N GLY A 216 1.50 -4.06 8.56
CA GLY A 216 1.25 -3.52 9.89
C GLY A 216 0.89 -2.03 9.86
N ALA A 217 1.66 -1.22 9.15
CA ALA A 217 1.37 0.20 9.00
C ALA A 217 0.00 0.44 8.31
N CYS A 218 -0.32 -0.33 7.27
CA CYS A 218 -1.64 -0.25 6.63
C CYS A 218 -2.78 -0.59 7.60
N VAL A 219 -2.60 -1.62 8.42
CA VAL A 219 -3.61 -2.03 9.42
C VAL A 219 -3.76 -0.98 10.51
N ALA A 220 -2.66 -0.42 11.04
CA ALA A 220 -2.71 0.67 12.02
C ALA A 220 -3.49 1.88 11.45
N GLY A 221 -3.22 2.26 10.21
CA GLY A 221 -3.96 3.30 9.52
C GLY A 221 -5.45 2.96 9.35
N ALA A 222 -5.78 1.73 8.95
CA ALA A 222 -7.16 1.29 8.76
C ALA A 222 -7.96 1.31 10.08
N LEU A 223 -7.32 0.99 11.19
CA LEU A 223 -7.92 1.01 12.53
C LEU A 223 -7.95 2.42 13.16
N GLY A 224 -7.36 3.43 12.49
CA GLY A 224 -7.30 4.81 12.99
C GLY A 224 -6.25 5.03 14.09
N MET A 225 -5.27 4.16 14.22
CA MET A 225 -4.15 4.28 15.18
C MET A 225 -3.07 5.20 14.62
N THR A 226 -3.43 6.46 14.31
CA THR A 226 -2.57 7.36 13.51
C THR A 226 -1.83 8.41 14.32
N ASP A 227 -2.31 8.75 15.53
CA ASP A 227 -1.80 9.89 16.33
C ASP A 227 -1.70 11.20 15.54
N GLY A 228 -2.57 11.36 14.51
CA GLY A 228 -2.58 12.50 13.61
C GLY A 228 -1.64 12.41 12.40
N GLU A 229 -0.90 11.31 12.25
CA GLU A 229 -0.03 11.08 11.09
C GLU A 229 -0.87 10.64 9.87
N SER A 230 -0.74 11.37 8.77
CA SER A 230 -1.39 11.05 7.48
C SER A 230 -0.42 10.55 6.41
N VAL A 231 0.88 10.69 6.63
CA VAL A 231 1.94 10.20 5.74
C VAL A 231 3.00 9.51 6.58
N VAL A 232 3.40 8.31 6.16
CA VAL A 232 4.44 7.49 6.80
C VAL A 232 5.47 7.15 5.72
N ASP A 233 6.62 7.85 5.71
CA ASP A 233 7.56 7.84 4.60
C ASP A 233 8.90 7.20 4.99
N GLY A 234 9.24 6.12 4.33
CA GLY A 234 10.49 5.40 4.54
C GLY A 234 10.42 4.31 5.62
N THR A 235 11.49 3.52 5.67
CA THR A 235 11.52 2.27 6.44
C THR A 235 11.39 2.48 7.95
N ASP A 236 12.07 3.49 8.51
CA ASP A 236 12.06 3.72 9.96
C ASP A 236 10.68 4.18 10.45
N GLU A 237 10.03 5.10 9.73
CA GLU A 237 8.68 5.56 10.06
C GLU A 237 7.65 4.45 9.93
N ILE A 238 7.73 3.64 8.85
CA ILE A 238 6.83 2.50 8.65
C ILE A 238 6.96 1.49 9.79
N LYS A 239 8.19 1.16 10.21
CA LYS A 239 8.43 0.27 11.35
C LYS A 239 7.90 0.84 12.67
N ALA A 240 8.07 2.14 12.88
CA ALA A 240 7.55 2.80 14.07
C ALA A 240 6.02 2.82 14.07
N PHE A 241 5.41 3.16 12.93
CA PHE A 241 3.96 3.20 12.77
C PHE A 241 3.31 1.81 12.91
N ALA A 242 3.94 0.77 12.36
CA ALA A 242 3.47 -0.61 12.49
C ALA A 242 3.44 -1.11 13.95
N LYS A 243 4.25 -0.54 14.85
CA LYS A 243 4.27 -0.90 16.27
C LYS A 243 3.08 -0.33 17.07
N LYS A 244 2.27 0.53 16.47
CA LYS A 244 1.04 1.05 17.10
C LYS A 244 -0.06 -0.03 17.21
N LEU A 245 0.11 -1.15 16.48
CA LEU A 245 -0.75 -2.34 16.58
C LEU A 245 -0.44 -3.11 17.87
#